data_adec07fb8c7101c3b03b116c905734d1
#
_entry.id   adec07fb8c7101c3b03b116c905734d1
#
_cell.length_a   1.000
_cell.length_b   1.000
_cell.length_c   1.000
_cell.angle_alpha   90.00
_cell.angle_beta   90.00
_cell.angle_gamma   90.00
#
_symmetry.space_group_name_H-M   'P 1'
#
loop_
_entity.id
_entity.type
_entity.pdbx_description
1 polymer ?
#
loop_
_entity_poly.entity_id
_entity_poly.type
_entity_poly.pdbx_seq_one_letter_code
_entity_poly.pdbx_strand_id
1 'polypeptide(L)'
;HYINPNGTVTNKMSKLDRFPVSSRHWNHPSMFLRREIYQKYGFDEQFRAYADFDLYLKLRKDGTRIRVIDKVITNFVADGVSTNTSLKKVLARSKEKFEAYRKEGYSPVYWVEAYGWEMVKAVYFRVRS
;
A
#
# COMPACT_ATOMS: atom_id res chain seq x y z
N HIS A 1 0.93 12.43 8.27
CA HIS A 1 0.85 13.44 7.21
C HIS A 1 1.47 12.91 5.94
N TYR A 2 0.90 13.25 4.81
CA TYR A 2 1.43 12.97 3.48
C TYR A 2 1.82 14.29 2.82
N ILE A 3 3.10 14.47 2.53
CA ILE A 3 3.66 15.68 1.94
C ILE A 3 3.78 15.46 0.43
N ASN A 4 2.98 16.15 -0.35
CA ASN A 4 3.00 16.06 -1.81
C ASN A 4 4.23 16.76 -2.42
N PRO A 5 4.63 16.43 -3.66
CA PRO A 5 5.76 17.09 -4.32
C PRO A 5 5.65 18.63 -4.41
N ASN A 6 4.42 19.14 -4.49
CA ASN A 6 4.15 20.60 -4.49
C ASN A 6 4.13 21.25 -3.09
N GLY A 7 4.56 20.52 -2.04
CA GLY A 7 4.61 20.98 -0.66
C GLY A 7 3.26 20.96 0.09
N THR A 8 2.15 20.60 -0.57
CA THR A 8 0.86 20.49 0.14
C THR A 8 0.83 19.29 1.08
N VAL A 9 0.23 19.45 2.24
CA VAL A 9 0.11 18.41 3.27
C VAL A 9 -1.30 17.83 3.27
N THR A 10 -1.40 16.51 3.23
CA THR A 10 -2.68 15.79 3.32
C THR A 10 -2.64 14.84 4.51
N ASN A 11 -3.68 14.85 5.33
CA ASN A 11 -3.84 13.84 6.38
C ASN A 11 -4.34 12.54 5.77
N LYS A 12 -3.59 11.47 5.99
CA LYS A 12 -3.98 10.13 5.56
C LYS A 12 -4.06 9.20 6.77
N MET A 13 -5.26 8.71 7.05
CA MET A 13 -5.53 7.73 8.09
C MET A 13 -5.86 6.38 7.45
N SER A 14 -5.40 5.30 8.07
CA SER A 14 -5.74 3.95 7.65
C SER A 14 -7.22 3.64 7.90
N LYS A 15 -7.87 2.95 6.96
CA LYS A 15 -9.29 2.56 7.00
C LYS A 15 -9.40 1.08 6.70
N LEU A 16 -9.01 0.26 7.66
CA LEU A 16 -8.79 -1.18 7.49
C LEU A 16 -10.06 -2.00 7.32
N ASP A 17 -11.20 -1.45 7.72
CA ASP A 17 -12.54 -2.04 7.61
C ASP A 17 -13.20 -1.85 6.23
N ARG A 18 -12.62 -0.99 5.40
CA ARG A 18 -13.20 -0.70 4.07
C ARG A 18 -12.99 -1.83 3.07
N PHE A 19 -14.02 -2.02 2.25
CA PHE A 19 -14.01 -2.89 1.08
C PHE A 19 -14.04 -2.05 -0.20
N PRO A 20 -13.38 -2.45 -1.30
CA PRO A 20 -12.45 -3.60 -1.39
C PRO A 20 -11.16 -3.39 -0.58
N VAL A 21 -10.50 -4.47 -0.19
CA VAL A 21 -9.20 -4.41 0.48
C VAL A 21 -8.19 -3.79 -0.48
N SER A 22 -7.60 -2.67 -0.08
CA SER A 22 -6.77 -1.86 -0.98
C SER A 22 -5.61 -1.21 -0.25
N SER A 23 -4.48 -1.07 -0.94
CA SER A 23 -3.33 -0.32 -0.45
C SER A 23 -3.63 1.16 -0.18
N ARG A 24 -4.69 1.73 -0.76
CA ARG A 24 -5.15 3.09 -0.47
C ARG A 24 -5.72 3.26 0.95
N HIS A 25 -6.20 2.18 1.55
CA HIS A 25 -6.78 2.17 2.89
C HIS A 25 -5.76 1.88 3.99
N TRP A 26 -4.55 1.58 3.61
CA TRP A 26 -3.46 1.25 4.48
C TRP A 26 -2.33 2.29 4.38
N ASN A 27 -1.63 2.53 5.49
CA ASN A 27 -0.55 3.51 5.58
C ASN A 27 0.68 2.88 6.25
N HIS A 28 1.49 2.13 5.47
CA HIS A 28 2.62 1.37 5.98
C HIS A 28 3.70 2.20 6.72
N PRO A 29 4.01 3.46 6.35
CA PRO A 29 5.01 4.24 7.09
C PRO A 29 4.63 4.50 8.55
N SER A 30 3.37 4.28 8.91
CA SER A 30 2.85 4.42 10.28
C SER A 30 2.49 3.08 10.92
N MET A 31 3.00 1.96 10.39
CA MET A 31 2.72 0.63 10.91
C MET A 31 3.80 0.19 11.90
N PHE A 32 3.35 -0.31 13.05
CA PHE A 32 4.19 -0.97 14.04
C PHE A 32 3.74 -2.40 14.23
N LEU A 33 4.69 -3.32 14.17
CA LEU A 33 4.45 -4.74 14.36
C LEU A 33 5.16 -5.22 15.62
N ARG A 34 4.54 -6.15 16.33
CA ARG A 34 5.25 -6.91 17.36
C ARG A 34 6.33 -7.76 16.71
N ARG A 35 7.47 -7.91 17.39
CA ARG A 35 8.60 -8.69 16.90
C ARG A 35 8.21 -10.11 16.47
N GLU A 36 7.36 -10.78 17.25
CA GLU A 36 6.92 -12.16 17.00
C GLU A 36 6.14 -12.26 15.69
N ILE A 37 5.32 -11.25 15.37
CA ILE A 37 4.58 -11.17 14.11
C ILE A 37 5.56 -11.04 12.94
N TYR A 38 6.54 -10.13 13.09
CA TYR A 38 7.53 -9.92 12.05
C TYR A 38 8.40 -11.16 11.82
N GLN A 39 8.80 -11.87 12.89
CA GLN A 39 9.58 -13.11 12.79
C GLN A 39 8.78 -14.24 12.15
N LYS A 40 7.46 -14.30 12.39
CA LYS A 40 6.59 -15.33 11.82
C LYS A 40 6.36 -15.13 10.31
N TYR A 41 6.12 -13.89 9.86
CA TYR A 41 5.68 -13.63 8.50
C TYR A 41 6.79 -13.09 7.60
N GLY A 42 7.61 -12.15 8.09
CA GLY A 42 8.64 -11.45 7.31
C GLY A 42 8.10 -10.65 6.14
N PHE A 43 9.01 -10.06 5.38
CA PHE A 43 8.70 -9.48 4.07
C PHE A 43 9.06 -10.50 2.98
N ASP A 44 8.23 -10.56 1.93
CA ASP A 44 8.58 -11.30 0.73
C ASP A 44 9.44 -10.43 -0.19
N GLU A 45 10.71 -10.77 -0.30
CA GLU A 45 11.71 -10.02 -1.08
C GLU A 45 11.49 -10.10 -2.60
N GLN A 46 10.57 -10.94 -3.07
CA GLN A 46 10.16 -10.96 -4.48
C GLN A 46 9.43 -9.67 -4.87
N PHE A 47 8.78 -9.01 -3.90
CA PHE A 47 8.09 -7.75 -4.11
C PHE A 47 9.00 -6.56 -3.81
N ARG A 48 9.21 -5.68 -4.78
CA ARG A 48 10.00 -4.45 -4.62
C ARG A 48 9.21 -3.27 -4.10
N ALA A 49 7.95 -3.16 -4.53
CA ALA A 49 7.08 -2.03 -4.19
C ALA A 49 5.91 -2.40 -3.28
N TYR A 50 5.57 -3.68 -3.16
CA TYR A 50 4.38 -4.16 -2.44
C TYR A 50 4.67 -5.25 -1.42
N ALA A 51 5.92 -5.42 -0.96
CA ALA A 51 6.27 -6.37 0.10
C ALA A 51 5.53 -6.10 1.42
N ASP A 52 5.39 -4.82 1.77
CA ASP A 52 4.64 -4.36 2.93
C ASP A 52 3.13 -4.63 2.80
N PHE A 53 2.60 -4.47 1.60
CA PHE A 53 1.20 -4.74 1.30
C PHE A 53 0.90 -6.25 1.30
N ASP A 54 1.79 -7.08 0.75
CA ASP A 54 1.72 -8.54 0.84
C ASP A 54 1.66 -8.99 2.31
N LEU A 55 2.54 -8.45 3.15
CA LEU A 55 2.50 -8.72 4.59
C LEU A 55 1.16 -8.31 5.22
N TYR A 56 0.63 -7.14 4.87
CA TYR A 56 -0.68 -6.70 5.35
C TYR A 56 -1.81 -7.64 4.94
N LEU A 57 -1.82 -8.13 3.70
CA LEU A 57 -2.81 -9.11 3.22
C LEU A 57 -2.73 -10.42 4.01
N LYS A 58 -1.52 -10.91 4.30
CA LYS A 58 -1.30 -12.09 5.16
C LYS A 58 -1.88 -11.89 6.56
N LEU A 59 -1.57 -10.76 7.19
CA LEU A 59 -2.05 -10.44 8.53
C LEU A 59 -3.58 -10.38 8.59
N ARG A 60 -4.21 -9.83 7.56
CA ARG A 60 -5.66 -9.80 7.46
C ARG A 60 -6.27 -11.19 7.29
N LYS A 61 -5.70 -12.01 6.42
CA LYS A 61 -6.14 -13.37 6.16
C LYS A 61 -6.08 -14.24 7.41
N ASP A 62 -5.02 -14.10 8.18
CA ASP A 62 -4.80 -14.86 9.42
C ASP A 62 -5.61 -14.32 10.62
N GLY A 63 -6.43 -13.29 10.42
CA GLY A 63 -7.23 -12.69 11.49
C GLY A 63 -6.38 -11.98 12.55
N THR A 64 -5.16 -11.57 12.21
CA THR A 64 -4.30 -10.81 13.13
C THR A 64 -5.00 -9.53 13.57
N ARG A 65 -5.03 -9.31 14.89
CA ARG A 65 -5.66 -8.12 15.46
C ARG A 65 -4.86 -6.86 15.12
N ILE A 66 -5.43 -6.00 14.30
CA ILE A 66 -4.84 -4.71 13.90
C ILE A 66 -5.63 -3.58 14.58
N ARG A 67 -4.93 -2.64 15.20
CA ARG A 67 -5.51 -1.46 15.83
C ARG A 67 -5.07 -0.20 15.11
N VAL A 68 -6.02 0.60 14.67
CA VAL A 68 -5.76 1.94 14.14
C VAL A 68 -5.83 2.95 15.29
N ILE A 69 -4.84 3.82 15.39
CA ILE A 69 -4.82 4.93 16.37
C ILE A 69 -4.95 6.25 15.63
N ASP A 70 -5.79 7.13 16.16
CA ASP A 70 -6.03 8.48 15.61
C ASP A 70 -4.96 9.46 16.12
N LYS A 71 -3.72 9.25 15.63
CA LYS A 71 -2.61 10.16 15.92
C LYS A 71 -1.70 10.25 14.68
N VAL A 72 -1.17 11.45 14.44
CA VAL A 72 -0.12 11.63 13.45
C VAL A 72 1.19 11.09 14.01
N ILE A 73 1.73 10.06 13.36
CA ILE A 73 2.96 9.39 13.81
C ILE A 73 4.11 9.69 12.84
N THR A 74 3.79 9.86 11.55
CA THR A 74 4.79 9.95 10.49
C THR A 74 4.47 11.06 9.51
N ASN A 75 5.50 11.78 9.10
CA ASN A 75 5.49 12.65 7.92
C ASN A 75 6.12 11.89 6.76
N PHE A 76 5.32 11.57 5.76
CA PHE A 76 5.78 10.84 4.57
C PHE A 76 5.91 11.80 3.39
N VAL A 77 7.12 11.95 2.88
CA VAL A 77 7.39 12.75 1.67
C VAL A 77 7.13 11.88 0.45
N ALA A 78 6.30 12.37 -0.47
CA ALA A 78 5.94 11.66 -1.69
C ALA A 78 7.05 11.77 -2.76
N ASP A 79 8.20 11.18 -2.47
CA ASP A 79 9.34 11.11 -3.40
C ASP A 79 9.95 9.70 -3.33
N GLY A 80 9.60 8.84 -4.28
CA GLY A 80 10.10 7.47 -4.26
C GLY A 80 9.50 6.54 -5.31
N VAL A 81 9.78 5.25 -5.14
CA VAL A 81 9.36 4.18 -6.06
C VAL A 81 7.84 4.16 -6.26
N SER A 82 7.08 4.37 -5.21
CA SER A 82 5.61 4.31 -5.23
C SER A 82 4.95 5.52 -5.93
N THR A 83 5.66 6.60 -6.12
CA THR A 83 5.14 7.86 -6.72
C THR A 83 5.61 8.09 -8.16
N ASN A 84 6.50 7.24 -8.67
CA ASN A 84 6.99 7.37 -10.04
C ASN A 84 5.88 7.12 -11.07
N THR A 85 5.67 8.09 -11.96
CA THR A 85 4.58 8.12 -12.96
C THR A 85 4.94 7.52 -14.31
N SER A 86 6.17 7.00 -14.49
CA SER A 86 6.56 6.29 -15.73
C SER A 86 5.64 5.09 -15.96
N LEU A 87 5.05 4.98 -17.14
CA LEU A 87 4.11 3.92 -17.50
C LEU A 87 4.68 2.52 -17.23
N LYS A 88 5.95 2.30 -17.58
CA LYS A 88 6.65 1.03 -17.31
C LYS A 88 6.66 0.69 -15.82
N LYS A 89 6.94 1.66 -14.95
CA LYS A 89 6.97 1.47 -13.50
C LYS A 89 5.57 1.33 -12.90
N VAL A 90 4.59 2.05 -13.46
CA VAL A 90 3.17 1.90 -13.06
C VAL A 90 2.69 0.48 -13.34
N LEU A 91 2.93 -0.04 -14.55
CA LEU A 91 2.54 -1.41 -14.92
C LEU A 91 3.27 -2.46 -14.08
N ALA A 92 4.57 -2.27 -13.80
CA ALA A 92 5.31 -3.19 -12.93
C ALA A 92 4.74 -3.23 -11.52
N ARG A 93 4.40 -2.08 -10.92
CA ARG A 93 3.73 -2.01 -9.61
C ARG A 93 2.33 -2.62 -9.63
N SER A 94 1.56 -2.37 -10.69
CA SER A 94 0.23 -2.98 -10.85
C SER A 94 0.32 -4.50 -10.86
N LYS A 95 1.29 -5.04 -11.58
CA LYS A 95 1.56 -6.48 -11.63
C LYS A 95 1.93 -7.03 -10.25
N GLU A 96 2.90 -6.42 -9.56
CA GLU A 96 3.28 -6.84 -8.20
C GLU A 96 2.08 -6.84 -7.24
N LYS A 97 1.29 -5.77 -7.27
CA LYS A 97 0.10 -5.64 -6.43
C LYS A 97 -0.92 -6.74 -6.71
N PHE A 98 -1.15 -7.05 -7.98
CA PHE A 98 -2.05 -8.13 -8.37
C PHE A 98 -1.51 -9.50 -7.96
N GLU A 99 -0.21 -9.73 -8.08
CA GLU A 99 0.44 -10.97 -7.63
C GLU A 99 0.32 -11.13 -6.10
N ALA A 100 0.46 -10.04 -5.33
CA ALA A 100 0.22 -10.08 -3.89
C ALA A 100 -1.22 -10.50 -3.55
N TYR A 101 -2.22 -9.95 -4.23
CA TYR A 101 -3.61 -10.40 -4.05
C TYR A 101 -3.78 -11.88 -4.39
N ARG A 102 -3.27 -12.33 -5.54
CA ARG A 102 -3.39 -13.73 -5.97
C ARG A 102 -2.73 -14.70 -5.00
N LYS A 103 -1.53 -14.38 -4.56
CA LYS A 103 -0.76 -15.19 -3.61
C LYS A 103 -1.53 -15.40 -2.30
N GLU A 104 -2.21 -14.38 -1.83
CA GLU A 104 -2.99 -14.45 -0.60
C GLU A 104 -4.44 -14.95 -0.80
N GLY A 105 -4.77 -15.45 -2.00
CA GLY A 105 -6.05 -16.12 -2.28
C GLY A 105 -7.22 -15.16 -2.54
N TYR A 106 -6.95 -13.90 -2.86
CA TYR A 106 -8.00 -12.96 -3.24
C TYR A 106 -8.53 -13.24 -4.66
N SER A 107 -9.81 -12.88 -4.89
CA SER A 107 -10.47 -13.06 -6.18
C SER A 107 -9.71 -12.40 -7.34
N PRO A 108 -9.67 -13.01 -8.54
CA PRO A 108 -9.09 -12.40 -9.73
C PRO A 108 -9.65 -11.02 -10.07
N VAL A 109 -10.86 -10.68 -9.63
CA VAL A 109 -11.48 -9.35 -9.82
C VAL A 109 -10.65 -8.20 -9.23
N TYR A 110 -9.77 -8.49 -8.27
CA TYR A 110 -8.82 -7.53 -7.73
C TYR A 110 -7.79 -7.00 -8.73
N TRP A 111 -7.75 -7.58 -9.94
CA TRP A 111 -7.06 -6.98 -11.08
C TRP A 111 -7.52 -5.52 -11.33
N VAL A 112 -8.82 -5.28 -11.28
CA VAL A 112 -9.38 -3.93 -11.44
C VAL A 112 -8.83 -2.96 -10.39
N GLU A 113 -8.76 -3.39 -9.13
CA GLU A 113 -8.19 -2.56 -8.05
C GLU A 113 -6.68 -2.35 -8.24
N ALA A 114 -5.94 -3.41 -8.56
CA ALA A 114 -4.50 -3.34 -8.73
C ALA A 114 -4.08 -2.40 -9.86
N TYR A 115 -4.67 -2.52 -11.02
CA TYR A 115 -4.33 -1.71 -12.19
C TYR A 115 -5.05 -0.35 -12.18
N GLY A 116 -6.34 -0.33 -11.89
CA GLY A 116 -7.13 0.91 -11.86
C GLY A 116 -6.62 1.92 -10.85
N TRP A 117 -6.33 1.49 -9.61
CA TRP A 117 -5.80 2.39 -8.59
C TRP A 117 -4.40 2.91 -8.92
N GLU A 118 -3.50 2.08 -9.46
CA GLU A 118 -2.17 2.53 -9.87
C GLU A 118 -2.22 3.56 -10.99
N MET A 119 -3.15 3.41 -11.94
CA MET A 119 -3.37 4.41 -12.98
C MET A 119 -3.91 5.73 -12.42
N VAL A 120 -4.92 5.68 -11.56
CA VAL A 120 -5.46 6.88 -10.89
C VAL A 120 -4.37 7.59 -10.09
N LYS A 121 -3.57 6.85 -9.36
CA LYS A 121 -2.44 7.40 -8.58
C LYS A 121 -1.39 8.05 -9.49
N ALA A 122 -1.06 7.43 -10.62
CA ALA A 122 -0.11 7.98 -11.57
C ALA A 122 -0.59 9.32 -12.15
N VAL A 123 -1.86 9.42 -12.52
CA VAL A 123 -2.47 10.68 -13.00
C VAL A 123 -2.44 11.73 -11.89
N TYR A 124 -2.84 11.37 -10.67
CA TYR A 124 -2.82 12.27 -9.52
C TYR A 124 -1.45 12.90 -9.27
N PHE A 125 -0.39 12.10 -9.27
CA PHE A 125 0.97 12.62 -9.07
C PHE A 125 1.47 13.40 -10.26
N ARG A 126 1.10 13.03 -11.48
CA ARG A 126 1.50 13.78 -12.68
C ARG A 126 0.90 15.19 -12.74
N VAL A 127 -0.32 15.35 -12.25
CA VAL A 127 -0.99 16.68 -12.21
C VAL A 127 -0.41 17.57 -11.10
N ARG A 128 0.18 16.96 -10.04
CA ARG A 128 0.71 17.69 -8.87
C ARG A 128 2.23 17.83 -8.85
N SER A 129 2.93 17.27 -9.82
CA SER A 129 4.36 17.50 -10.04
C SER A 129 4.57 18.68 -10.97
#